data_a98337d726c0f32ae1b402e8b7c7e10d
#
_entry.id   a98337d726c0f32ae1b402e8b7c7e10d
#
_cell.length_a   1.000
_cell.length_b   1.000
_cell.length_c   1.000
_cell.angle_alpha   90.00
_cell.angle_beta   90.00
_cell.angle_gamma   90.00
#
_symmetry.space_group_name_H-M   'P 1'
#
loop_
_entity.id
_entity.type
_entity.pdbx_description
1 polymer ?
#
loop_
_entity_poly.entity_id
_entity_poly.type
_entity_poly.pdbx_seq_one_letter_code
_entity_poly.pdbx_strand_id
1 'polypeptide(L)'
;MSAEVSSHDYQIPSHCKAGVVVNEGPNFEVKVEMVPVPEPGPDDILIRLNITGICSSDLHMMQGDLGTPPMSTFGVRSPGHEGAGVVVKVGANVKNFKLGDRAGIKPLLDTCGACDLCWGDKETYCPTAIHAGLMAPGTYQQYIVSPARYASPIPDGIPDEIAAPIMCSASTIYRSLTESGLKPGNWAVFPGGGGGVGIQGVQLAKAMGMRPVVVDAGESKRALALEMGAEVFVDFIETSDPAAAVIKATDGVGAHGVFVTAPAAYRTALSYVGNRIGAVVMCIGLGPTGAMTIGGDPNAFIFKNLTVKGTLVGSRKDTAAALDFARRGKLQQICEVYPIDRLPEAVEKLRKGQATGRMAVDFNK
;
A
#
# COMPACT_ATOMS: atom_id res chain seq x y z
N MET A 1 -10.85 38.26 3.04
CA MET A 1 -11.23 38.36 1.62
C MET A 1 -11.06 36.96 1.06
N SER A 2 -12.18 36.25 0.90
CA SER A 2 -12.20 34.92 0.27
C SER A 2 -11.96 35.13 -1.22
N ALA A 3 -10.86 34.60 -1.75
CA ALA A 3 -10.67 34.51 -3.18
C ALA A 3 -11.79 33.61 -3.74
N GLU A 4 -12.65 34.16 -4.56
CA GLU A 4 -13.58 33.40 -5.38
C GLU A 4 -12.74 32.48 -6.27
N VAL A 5 -12.80 31.19 -6.01
CA VAL A 5 -12.27 30.16 -6.93
C VAL A 5 -13.17 30.22 -8.16
N SER A 6 -12.66 30.82 -9.23
CA SER A 6 -13.33 30.78 -10.53
C SER A 6 -13.67 29.33 -10.88
N SER A 7 -14.87 29.10 -11.38
CA SER A 7 -15.31 27.81 -11.93
C SER A 7 -14.35 27.42 -13.07
N HIS A 8 -13.31 26.67 -12.75
CA HIS A 8 -12.49 26.05 -13.79
C HIS A 8 -13.34 24.96 -14.43
N ASP A 9 -13.89 25.24 -15.60
CA ASP A 9 -14.45 24.21 -16.47
C ASP A 9 -13.29 23.33 -16.92
N TYR A 10 -13.12 22.20 -16.23
CA TYR A 10 -12.16 21.18 -16.66
C TYR A 10 -12.64 20.60 -18.00
N GLN A 11 -11.84 20.79 -19.05
CA GLN A 11 -12.09 20.13 -20.31
C GLN A 11 -11.79 18.64 -20.17
N ILE A 12 -12.83 17.84 -20.00
CA ILE A 12 -12.74 16.38 -19.85
C ILE A 12 -12.76 15.77 -21.26
N PRO A 13 -11.71 15.06 -21.70
CA PRO A 13 -11.68 14.41 -23.00
C PRO A 13 -12.62 13.20 -23.02
N SER A 14 -13.05 12.78 -24.22
CA SER A 14 -13.84 11.56 -24.37
C SER A 14 -13.07 10.27 -24.11
N HIS A 15 -11.75 10.28 -24.27
CA HIS A 15 -10.84 9.16 -24.07
C HIS A 15 -9.59 9.61 -23.31
N CYS A 16 -8.98 8.69 -22.58
CA CYS A 16 -7.74 8.92 -21.85
C CYS A 16 -6.79 7.73 -21.98
N LYS A 17 -5.50 7.95 -21.72
CA LYS A 17 -4.52 6.86 -21.64
C LYS A 17 -4.77 6.00 -20.42
N ALA A 18 -4.66 4.67 -20.61
CA ALA A 18 -4.71 3.69 -19.54
C ALA A 18 -3.72 2.54 -19.79
N GLY A 19 -3.11 2.04 -18.72
CA GLY A 19 -2.43 0.77 -18.72
C GLY A 19 -3.46 -0.36 -18.61
N VAL A 20 -3.49 -1.22 -19.62
CA VAL A 20 -4.43 -2.34 -19.68
C VAL A 20 -3.68 -3.66 -19.69
N VAL A 21 -4.24 -4.63 -18.98
CA VAL A 21 -3.72 -5.99 -18.92
C VAL A 21 -4.15 -6.75 -20.18
N VAL A 22 -3.20 -7.40 -20.79
CA VAL A 22 -3.42 -8.41 -21.84
C VAL A 22 -2.82 -9.72 -21.38
N ASN A 23 -3.43 -10.84 -21.78
CA ASN A 23 -3.02 -12.19 -21.35
C ASN A 23 -2.97 -12.33 -19.82
N GLU A 24 -4.05 -11.95 -19.12
CA GLU A 24 -4.18 -12.14 -17.67
C GLU A 24 -3.72 -13.54 -17.25
N GLY A 25 -2.93 -13.64 -16.18
CA GLY A 25 -2.32 -14.90 -15.74
C GLY A 25 -0.79 -14.77 -15.62
N PRO A 26 -0.05 -15.90 -15.51
CA PRO A 26 1.39 -15.90 -15.25
C PRO A 26 2.23 -15.13 -16.29
N ASN A 27 1.72 -15.05 -17.53
CA ASN A 27 2.38 -14.36 -18.65
C ASN A 27 1.68 -13.06 -19.05
N PHE A 28 1.03 -12.38 -18.10
CA PHE A 28 0.38 -11.10 -18.38
C PHE A 28 1.36 -10.07 -18.93
N GLU A 29 0.83 -9.19 -19.77
CA GLU A 29 1.50 -7.99 -20.25
C GLU A 29 0.65 -6.76 -19.91
N VAL A 30 1.30 -5.61 -19.77
CA VAL A 30 0.61 -4.32 -19.68
C VAL A 30 0.87 -3.54 -20.95
N LYS A 31 -0.19 -2.97 -21.56
CA LYS A 31 -0.11 -2.08 -22.71
C LYS A 31 -0.78 -0.75 -22.39
N VAL A 32 -0.28 0.31 -22.99
CA VAL A 32 -0.93 1.62 -22.90
C VAL A 32 -1.91 1.77 -24.06
N GLU A 33 -3.18 1.97 -23.76
CA GLU A 33 -4.26 2.13 -24.72
C GLU A 33 -5.07 3.39 -24.42
N MET A 34 -5.84 3.86 -25.40
CA MET A 34 -6.86 4.88 -25.20
C MET A 34 -8.16 4.19 -24.79
N VAL A 35 -8.70 4.59 -23.63
CA VAL A 35 -9.96 4.07 -23.11
C VAL A 35 -10.98 5.21 -22.94
N PRO A 36 -12.30 4.95 -23.00
CA PRO A 36 -13.30 5.96 -22.71
C PRO A 36 -13.13 6.52 -21.29
N VAL A 37 -13.28 7.83 -21.12
CA VAL A 37 -13.37 8.43 -19.78
C VAL A 37 -14.74 8.08 -19.20
N PRO A 38 -14.79 7.50 -17.98
CA PRO A 38 -16.05 7.10 -17.37
C PRO A 38 -16.86 8.29 -16.90
N GLU A 39 -18.19 8.17 -16.93
CA GLU A 39 -19.12 9.16 -16.40
C GLU A 39 -19.48 8.84 -14.93
N PRO A 40 -19.37 9.80 -14.00
CA PRO A 40 -19.77 9.60 -12.61
C PRO A 40 -21.29 9.56 -12.47
N GLY A 41 -21.79 8.66 -11.62
CA GLY A 41 -23.17 8.63 -11.16
C GLY A 41 -23.50 9.80 -10.22
N PRO A 42 -24.76 9.87 -9.74
CA PRO A 42 -25.20 10.99 -8.91
C PRO A 42 -24.47 11.07 -7.54
N ASP A 43 -23.95 9.97 -7.03
CA ASP A 43 -23.25 9.89 -5.73
C ASP A 43 -21.73 9.79 -5.87
N ASP A 44 -21.22 9.90 -7.12
CA ASP A 44 -19.82 9.67 -7.45
C ASP A 44 -19.09 10.98 -7.79
N ILE A 45 -17.77 10.89 -7.76
CA ILE A 45 -16.88 11.91 -8.29
C ILE A 45 -16.00 11.33 -9.41
N LEU A 46 -15.69 12.14 -10.41
CA LEU A 46 -14.66 11.86 -11.41
C LEU A 46 -13.37 12.53 -10.98
N ILE A 47 -12.32 11.73 -10.82
CA ILE A 47 -10.99 12.20 -10.45
C ILE A 47 -10.08 12.10 -11.68
N ARG A 48 -9.45 13.23 -12.05
CA ARG A 48 -8.29 13.20 -12.94
C ARG A 48 -7.06 12.89 -12.07
N LEU A 49 -6.49 11.72 -12.28
CA LEU A 49 -5.30 11.29 -11.56
C LEU A 49 -4.07 12.04 -12.07
N ASN A 50 -3.25 12.51 -11.14
CA ASN A 50 -1.93 13.06 -11.41
C ASN A 50 -0.87 11.95 -11.28
N ILE A 51 -1.00 11.12 -10.25
CA ILE A 51 -0.05 10.05 -9.92
C ILE A 51 -0.82 8.77 -9.58
N THR A 52 -0.26 7.63 -9.99
CA THR A 52 -0.60 6.32 -9.42
C THR A 52 0.65 5.62 -8.92
N GLY A 53 0.59 5.05 -7.71
CA GLY A 53 1.62 4.12 -7.25
C GLY A 53 1.53 2.79 -7.99
N ILE A 54 2.65 2.05 -8.02
CA ILE A 54 2.72 0.67 -8.53
C ILE A 54 3.00 -0.25 -7.35
N CYS A 55 2.12 -1.22 -7.12
CA CYS A 55 2.16 -2.12 -5.98
C CYS A 55 2.36 -3.58 -6.41
N SER A 56 3.01 -4.38 -5.56
CA SER A 56 3.12 -5.82 -5.80
C SER A 56 1.75 -6.50 -5.84
N SER A 57 0.73 -5.97 -5.15
CA SER A 57 -0.64 -6.49 -5.24
C SER A 57 -1.23 -6.38 -6.63
N ASP A 58 -0.84 -5.35 -7.42
CA ASP A 58 -1.26 -5.22 -8.82
C ASP A 58 -0.72 -6.38 -9.66
N LEU A 59 0.54 -6.80 -9.41
CA LEU A 59 1.12 -7.97 -10.08
C LEU A 59 0.31 -9.23 -9.80
N HIS A 60 -0.04 -9.45 -8.52
CA HIS A 60 -0.83 -10.62 -8.11
C HIS A 60 -2.25 -10.59 -8.69
N MET A 61 -2.88 -9.41 -8.80
CA MET A 61 -4.17 -9.27 -9.47
C MET A 61 -4.06 -9.63 -10.96
N MET A 62 -3.03 -9.13 -11.65
CA MET A 62 -2.76 -9.42 -13.06
C MET A 62 -2.39 -10.89 -13.31
N GLN A 63 -1.72 -11.54 -12.34
CA GLN A 63 -1.38 -12.96 -12.37
C GLN A 63 -2.54 -13.88 -12.03
N GLY A 64 -3.56 -13.37 -11.30
CA GLY A 64 -4.70 -14.17 -10.85
C GLY A 64 -4.34 -15.21 -9.78
N ASP A 65 -3.30 -14.97 -8.96
CA ASP A 65 -2.75 -15.96 -8.04
C ASP A 65 -3.15 -15.77 -6.56
N LEU A 66 -4.01 -14.80 -6.26
CA LEU A 66 -4.52 -14.52 -4.90
C LEU A 66 -5.66 -15.43 -4.45
N GLY A 67 -6.11 -16.38 -5.29
CA GLY A 67 -7.28 -17.22 -4.99
C GLY A 67 -8.61 -16.47 -5.08
N THR A 68 -8.63 -15.29 -5.68
CA THR A 68 -9.83 -14.52 -6.03
C THR A 68 -10.20 -14.77 -7.49
N PRO A 69 -11.45 -14.50 -7.91
CA PRO A 69 -11.78 -14.50 -9.33
C PRO A 69 -10.87 -13.53 -10.09
N PRO A 70 -10.48 -13.86 -11.33
CA PRO A 70 -9.64 -12.99 -12.16
C PRO A 70 -10.33 -11.68 -12.52
N MET A 71 -9.56 -10.63 -12.84
CA MET A 71 -10.04 -9.29 -13.21
C MET A 71 -11.04 -9.34 -14.37
N SER A 72 -10.78 -10.21 -15.35
CA SER A 72 -11.64 -10.41 -16.52
C SER A 72 -13.05 -10.88 -16.17
N THR A 73 -13.25 -11.58 -15.05
CA THR A 73 -14.58 -11.95 -14.53
C THR A 73 -15.45 -10.72 -14.27
N PHE A 74 -14.85 -9.61 -13.89
CA PHE A 74 -15.54 -8.34 -13.62
C PHE A 74 -15.45 -7.36 -14.79
N GLY A 75 -14.92 -7.79 -15.96
CA GLY A 75 -14.71 -6.92 -17.12
C GLY A 75 -13.62 -5.85 -16.90
N VAL A 76 -12.79 -6.00 -15.88
CA VAL A 76 -11.73 -5.05 -15.54
C VAL A 76 -10.49 -5.34 -16.38
N ARG A 77 -9.93 -4.30 -17.01
CA ARG A 77 -8.68 -4.38 -17.77
C ARG A 77 -7.57 -3.51 -17.20
N SER A 78 -7.94 -2.44 -16.48
CA SER A 78 -6.98 -1.48 -15.91
C SER A 78 -6.82 -1.74 -14.41
N PRO A 79 -5.68 -2.27 -13.95
CA PRO A 79 -5.38 -2.50 -12.54
C PRO A 79 -4.97 -1.20 -11.82
N GLY A 80 -4.36 -1.34 -10.65
CA GLY A 80 -3.89 -0.21 -9.85
C GLY A 80 -4.90 0.20 -8.77
N HIS A 81 -4.38 0.65 -7.63
CA HIS A 81 -5.21 0.99 -6.48
C HIS A 81 -4.58 2.06 -5.58
N GLU A 82 -3.59 2.79 -6.07
CA GLU A 82 -2.89 3.84 -5.32
C GLU A 82 -2.95 5.16 -6.10
N GLY A 83 -4.11 5.79 -6.18
CA GLY A 83 -4.30 7.01 -6.96
C GLY A 83 -4.30 8.29 -6.13
N ALA A 84 -3.72 9.36 -6.68
CA ALA A 84 -3.88 10.73 -6.18
C ALA A 84 -4.15 11.68 -7.34
N GLY A 85 -5.12 12.58 -7.18
CA GLY A 85 -5.51 13.49 -8.23
C GLY A 85 -6.49 14.57 -7.78
N VAL A 86 -7.16 15.16 -8.76
CA VAL A 86 -8.06 16.29 -8.58
C VAL A 86 -9.47 15.93 -9.06
N VAL A 87 -10.48 16.29 -8.29
CA VAL A 87 -11.90 16.14 -8.64
C VAL A 87 -12.26 17.10 -9.77
N VAL A 88 -12.64 16.54 -10.91
CA VAL A 88 -12.97 17.30 -12.14
C VAL A 88 -14.45 17.26 -12.51
N LYS A 89 -15.23 16.33 -11.90
CA LYS A 89 -16.69 16.29 -12.03
C LYS A 89 -17.29 15.72 -10.75
N VAL A 90 -18.46 16.23 -10.36
CA VAL A 90 -19.13 15.89 -9.10
C VAL A 90 -20.57 15.52 -9.41
N GLY A 91 -21.04 14.39 -8.89
CA GLY A 91 -22.43 13.95 -9.00
C GLY A 91 -23.38 14.81 -8.19
N ALA A 92 -24.65 14.85 -8.60
CA ALA A 92 -25.66 15.78 -8.07
C ALA A 92 -25.92 15.63 -6.55
N ASN A 93 -25.71 14.45 -5.99
CA ASN A 93 -25.95 14.17 -4.57
C ASN A 93 -24.70 14.37 -3.69
N VAL A 94 -23.53 14.57 -4.29
CA VAL A 94 -22.26 14.69 -3.55
C VAL A 94 -22.19 16.00 -2.78
N LYS A 95 -21.84 15.91 -1.48
CA LYS A 95 -21.74 17.07 -0.59
C LYS A 95 -20.35 17.24 0.06
N ASN A 96 -19.55 16.19 0.01
CA ASN A 96 -18.25 16.13 0.70
C ASN A 96 -17.04 16.42 -0.20
N PHE A 97 -17.25 16.63 -1.50
CA PHE A 97 -16.26 17.06 -2.47
C PHE A 97 -16.83 18.14 -3.39
N LYS A 98 -15.95 19.00 -3.87
CA LYS A 98 -16.22 20.01 -4.91
C LYS A 98 -15.14 19.94 -5.99
N LEU A 99 -15.40 20.61 -7.13
CA LEU A 99 -14.41 20.75 -8.20
C LEU A 99 -13.10 21.34 -7.66
N GLY A 100 -12.00 20.78 -8.06
CA GLY A 100 -10.66 21.19 -7.64
C GLY A 100 -10.16 20.59 -6.33
N ASP A 101 -11.01 19.90 -5.56
CA ASP A 101 -10.56 19.19 -4.36
C ASP A 101 -9.61 18.06 -4.74
N ARG A 102 -8.63 17.80 -3.87
CA ARG A 102 -7.71 16.68 -4.04
C ARG A 102 -8.31 15.42 -3.44
N ALA A 103 -8.26 14.32 -4.19
CA ALA A 103 -8.83 13.05 -3.77
C ALA A 103 -7.92 11.86 -4.10
N GLY A 104 -7.91 10.87 -3.21
CA GLY A 104 -7.16 9.63 -3.36
C GLY A 104 -8.06 8.42 -3.55
N ILE A 105 -7.57 7.47 -4.33
CA ILE A 105 -8.18 6.15 -4.57
C ILE A 105 -7.39 5.11 -3.79
N LYS A 106 -8.12 4.27 -3.06
CA LYS A 106 -7.61 3.21 -2.19
C LYS A 106 -7.84 1.82 -2.81
N PRO A 107 -7.20 0.77 -2.26
CA PRO A 107 -7.49 -0.62 -2.64
C PRO A 107 -8.98 -0.98 -2.52
N LEU A 108 -9.65 -0.51 -1.47
CA LEU A 108 -11.10 -0.58 -1.41
C LEU A 108 -11.69 0.68 -2.03
N LEU A 109 -12.43 0.48 -3.12
CA LEU A 109 -13.16 1.54 -3.80
C LEU A 109 -14.48 1.87 -3.11
N ASP A 110 -15.12 0.84 -2.52
CA ASP A 110 -16.35 0.98 -1.76
C ASP A 110 -16.58 -0.17 -0.78
N THR A 111 -17.46 0.06 0.20
CA THR A 111 -17.94 -0.94 1.18
C THR A 111 -19.41 -0.67 1.49
N CYS A 112 -20.13 -1.63 2.11
CA CYS A 112 -21.56 -1.40 2.43
C CYS A 112 -21.79 -0.26 3.44
N GLY A 113 -20.81 0.05 4.30
CA GLY A 113 -20.93 1.06 5.36
C GLY A 113 -21.92 0.72 6.48
N ALA A 114 -22.54 -0.47 6.48
CA ALA A 114 -23.65 -0.81 7.35
C ALA A 114 -23.49 -2.12 8.14
N CYS A 115 -22.49 -2.94 7.83
CA CYS A 115 -22.22 -4.17 8.57
C CYS A 115 -21.35 -3.92 9.81
N ASP A 116 -21.32 -4.89 10.72
CA ASP A 116 -20.53 -4.83 11.97
C ASP A 116 -19.04 -4.54 11.70
N LEU A 117 -18.48 -5.06 10.60
CA LEU A 117 -17.09 -4.81 10.22
C LEU A 117 -16.87 -3.35 9.83
N CYS A 118 -17.81 -2.76 9.07
CA CYS A 118 -17.74 -1.36 8.69
C CYS A 118 -17.87 -0.44 9.91
N TRP A 119 -18.77 -0.74 10.84
CA TRP A 119 -18.95 0.03 12.07
C TRP A 119 -17.79 -0.15 13.05
N GLY A 120 -17.15 -1.32 13.03
CA GLY A 120 -16.03 -1.68 13.91
C GLY A 120 -14.64 -1.25 13.42
N ASP A 121 -14.52 -0.32 12.47
CA ASP A 121 -13.24 0.08 11.86
C ASP A 121 -12.47 -1.10 11.21
N LYS A 122 -13.25 -2.06 10.70
CA LYS A 122 -12.77 -3.26 9.98
C LYS A 122 -13.40 -3.35 8.58
N GLU A 123 -13.74 -2.22 7.99
CA GLU A 123 -14.35 -2.12 6.67
C GLU A 123 -13.51 -2.77 5.56
N THR A 124 -12.21 -2.94 5.80
CA THR A 124 -11.30 -3.66 4.88
C THR A 124 -11.66 -5.13 4.70
N TYR A 125 -12.45 -5.70 5.61
CA TYR A 125 -12.98 -7.06 5.57
C TYR A 125 -14.49 -7.10 5.27
N CYS A 126 -15.09 -6.01 4.80
CA CYS A 126 -16.51 -5.98 4.45
C CYS A 126 -16.82 -7.05 3.38
N PRO A 127 -17.85 -7.91 3.57
CA PRO A 127 -18.14 -8.99 2.62
C PRO A 127 -18.56 -8.52 1.23
N THR A 128 -19.01 -7.27 1.12
CA THR A 128 -19.41 -6.63 -0.14
C THR A 128 -18.45 -5.53 -0.56
N ALA A 129 -17.21 -5.58 -0.08
CA ALA A 129 -16.19 -4.63 -0.50
C ALA A 129 -15.91 -4.73 -1.99
N ILE A 130 -15.77 -3.58 -2.65
CA ILE A 130 -15.37 -3.49 -4.06
C ILE A 130 -13.90 -3.07 -4.10
N HIS A 131 -13.07 -3.87 -4.75
CA HIS A 131 -11.64 -3.62 -4.86
C HIS A 131 -11.31 -2.94 -6.18
N ALA A 132 -10.65 -1.77 -6.09
CA ALA A 132 -10.10 -1.07 -7.25
C ALA A 132 -9.01 -1.91 -7.92
N GLY A 133 -9.02 -1.95 -9.24
CA GLY A 133 -8.05 -2.71 -10.02
C GLY A 133 -8.32 -4.20 -10.13
N LEU A 134 -9.32 -4.73 -9.41
CA LEU A 134 -9.74 -6.13 -9.46
C LEU A 134 -11.22 -6.25 -9.85
N MET A 135 -12.11 -5.64 -9.07
CA MET A 135 -13.58 -5.74 -9.24
C MET A 135 -14.17 -4.51 -9.93
N ALA A 136 -13.43 -3.42 -9.96
CA ALA A 136 -13.74 -2.20 -10.68
C ALA A 136 -12.46 -1.66 -11.32
N PRO A 137 -12.54 -0.83 -12.39
CA PRO A 137 -11.36 -0.22 -13.01
C PRO A 137 -10.47 0.46 -11.96
N GLY A 138 -9.17 0.26 -12.08
CA GLY A 138 -8.18 0.76 -11.13
C GLY A 138 -7.52 2.07 -11.57
N THR A 139 -6.40 2.38 -10.93
CA THR A 139 -5.73 3.68 -11.06
C THR A 139 -4.68 3.75 -12.18
N TYR A 140 -4.48 2.68 -12.96
CA TYR A 140 -3.59 2.74 -14.13
C TYR A 140 -4.22 3.46 -15.32
N GLN A 141 -5.02 4.48 -15.07
CA GLN A 141 -5.67 5.33 -16.07
C GLN A 141 -5.75 6.77 -15.60
N GLN A 142 -5.79 7.71 -16.55
CA GLN A 142 -5.77 9.14 -16.22
C GLN A 142 -7.05 9.63 -15.52
N TYR A 143 -8.18 8.97 -15.71
CA TYR A 143 -9.46 9.35 -15.10
C TYR A 143 -10.12 8.13 -14.46
N ILE A 144 -10.68 8.32 -13.27
CA ILE A 144 -11.36 7.26 -12.53
C ILE A 144 -12.59 7.81 -11.81
N VAL A 145 -13.68 7.04 -11.83
CA VAL A 145 -14.87 7.30 -11.01
C VAL A 145 -14.71 6.62 -9.65
N SER A 146 -15.10 7.32 -8.60
CA SER A 146 -15.15 6.80 -7.24
C SER A 146 -16.41 7.25 -6.53
N PRO A 147 -17.06 6.38 -5.73
CA PRO A 147 -18.06 6.81 -4.77
C PRO A 147 -17.51 7.90 -3.86
N ALA A 148 -18.15 9.07 -3.86
CA ALA A 148 -17.68 10.22 -3.09
C ALA A 148 -17.58 9.91 -1.57
N ARG A 149 -18.45 9.03 -1.07
CA ARG A 149 -18.46 8.61 0.34
C ARG A 149 -17.21 7.83 0.76
N TYR A 150 -16.45 7.26 -0.20
CA TYR A 150 -15.31 6.39 0.10
C TYR A 150 -13.96 6.93 -0.40
N ALA A 151 -13.95 7.86 -1.35
CA ALA A 151 -12.75 8.57 -1.76
C ALA A 151 -12.08 9.25 -0.57
N SER A 152 -10.75 9.26 -0.55
CA SER A 152 -9.96 9.84 0.54
C SER A 152 -9.58 11.29 0.24
N PRO A 153 -10.04 12.28 1.02
CA PRO A 153 -9.56 13.66 0.87
C PRO A 153 -8.05 13.72 1.12
N ILE A 154 -7.32 14.39 0.23
CA ILE A 154 -5.88 14.61 0.38
C ILE A 154 -5.66 16.03 0.89
N PRO A 155 -5.07 16.23 2.09
CA PRO A 155 -4.76 17.56 2.62
C PRO A 155 -3.78 18.31 1.72
N ASP A 156 -3.88 19.66 1.75
CA ASP A 156 -2.92 20.52 1.08
C ASP A 156 -1.51 20.32 1.62
N GLY A 157 -0.51 20.61 0.77
CA GLY A 157 0.90 20.56 1.13
C GLY A 157 1.53 19.15 1.06
N ILE A 158 0.79 18.11 0.71
CA ILE A 158 1.33 16.77 0.46
C ILE A 158 1.47 16.59 -1.05
N PRO A 159 2.69 16.38 -1.58
CA PRO A 159 2.89 16.04 -2.99
C PRO A 159 2.15 14.76 -3.40
N ASP A 160 1.68 14.69 -4.66
CA ASP A 160 0.87 13.54 -5.10
C ASP A 160 1.69 12.24 -5.15
N GLU A 161 2.99 12.30 -5.42
CA GLU A 161 3.92 11.16 -5.35
C GLU A 161 4.10 10.60 -3.93
N ILE A 162 3.77 11.39 -2.91
CA ILE A 162 3.69 10.93 -1.51
C ILE A 162 2.28 10.45 -1.20
N ALA A 163 1.25 11.19 -1.64
CA ALA A 163 -0.14 10.89 -1.33
C ALA A 163 -0.62 9.57 -1.96
N ALA A 164 -0.25 9.27 -3.21
CA ALA A 164 -0.71 8.10 -3.92
C ALA A 164 -0.31 6.78 -3.21
N PRO A 165 0.96 6.53 -2.86
CA PRO A 165 1.33 5.33 -2.11
C PRO A 165 0.73 5.25 -0.71
N ILE A 166 0.37 6.37 -0.10
CA ILE A 166 -0.29 6.37 1.21
C ILE A 166 -1.66 5.68 1.14
N MET A 167 -2.33 5.74 0.01
CA MET A 167 -3.65 5.13 -0.19
C MET A 167 -3.65 3.61 0.06
N CYS A 168 -2.51 2.94 -0.14
CA CYS A 168 -2.34 1.51 0.11
C CYS A 168 -1.23 1.23 1.13
N SER A 169 0.03 1.41 0.74
CA SER A 169 1.16 0.86 1.48
C SER A 169 1.37 1.52 2.85
N ALA A 170 1.29 2.86 2.95
CA ALA A 170 1.45 3.51 4.25
C ALA A 170 0.25 3.28 5.17
N SER A 171 -0.98 3.31 4.66
CA SER A 171 -2.16 3.00 5.45
C SER A 171 -2.15 1.55 5.95
N THR A 172 -1.68 0.61 5.12
CA THR A 172 -1.50 -0.81 5.49
C THR A 172 -0.53 -0.97 6.64
N ILE A 173 0.66 -0.41 6.52
CA ILE A 173 1.68 -0.59 7.56
C ILE A 173 1.35 0.23 8.81
N TYR A 174 0.70 1.40 8.69
CA TYR A 174 0.19 2.15 9.83
C TYR A 174 -0.81 1.32 10.65
N ARG A 175 -1.81 0.70 9.97
CA ARG A 175 -2.74 -0.22 10.61
C ARG A 175 -2.01 -1.37 11.30
N SER A 176 -1.05 -1.99 10.64
CA SER A 176 -0.29 -3.09 11.21
C SER A 176 0.48 -2.67 12.47
N LEU A 177 1.09 -1.49 12.47
CA LEU A 177 1.78 -0.93 13.64
C LEU A 177 0.82 -0.66 14.79
N THR A 178 -0.33 -0.05 14.52
CA THR A 178 -1.32 0.24 15.57
C THR A 178 -1.96 -1.02 16.14
N GLU A 179 -2.28 -2.00 15.29
CA GLU A 179 -2.89 -3.27 15.71
C GLU A 179 -1.90 -4.26 16.35
N SER A 180 -0.59 -4.04 16.21
CA SER A 180 0.42 -4.86 16.85
C SER A 180 0.47 -4.70 18.37
N GLY A 181 -0.03 -3.58 18.88
CA GLY A 181 0.04 -3.24 20.30
C GLY A 181 1.43 -2.78 20.78
N LEU A 182 2.42 -2.63 19.89
CA LEU A 182 3.75 -2.14 20.23
C LEU A 182 3.68 -0.73 20.82
N LYS A 183 4.66 -0.44 21.71
CA LYS A 183 4.77 0.84 22.42
C LYS A 183 6.07 1.55 22.01
N PRO A 184 6.20 2.86 22.24
CA PRO A 184 7.48 3.56 22.11
C PRO A 184 8.62 2.80 22.85
N GLY A 185 9.80 2.71 22.21
CA GLY A 185 10.94 1.93 22.68
C GLY A 185 10.95 0.46 22.27
N ASN A 186 9.83 -0.09 21.75
CA ASN A 186 9.79 -1.48 21.29
C ASN A 186 10.53 -1.66 19.95
N TRP A 187 11.18 -2.80 19.79
CA TRP A 187 11.84 -3.22 18.56
C TRP A 187 10.82 -3.72 17.54
N ALA A 188 10.80 -3.07 16.40
CA ALA A 188 9.97 -3.41 15.24
C ALA A 188 10.86 -3.88 14.08
N VAL A 189 10.79 -5.16 13.76
CA VAL A 189 11.62 -5.78 12.71
C VAL A 189 10.81 -5.89 11.42
N PHE A 190 11.40 -5.45 10.29
CA PHE A 190 10.77 -5.40 8.97
C PHE A 190 11.50 -6.30 7.98
N PRO A 191 11.14 -7.59 7.85
CA PRO A 191 11.60 -8.41 6.73
C PRO A 191 10.99 -7.90 5.41
N GLY A 192 11.88 -7.53 4.46
CA GLY A 192 11.51 -6.79 3.24
C GLY A 192 11.45 -5.28 3.46
N GLY A 193 12.11 -4.79 4.51
CA GLY A 193 12.03 -3.39 4.94
C GLY A 193 12.59 -2.35 3.97
N GLY A 194 13.40 -2.74 3.00
CA GLY A 194 13.88 -1.87 1.91
C GLY A 194 12.92 -1.75 0.73
N GLY A 195 11.82 -2.51 0.74
CA GLY A 195 10.76 -2.44 -0.27
C GLY A 195 9.71 -1.37 0.04
N GLY A 196 8.73 -1.24 -0.86
CA GLY A 196 7.75 -0.15 -0.84
C GLY A 196 6.92 -0.02 0.45
N VAL A 197 6.40 -1.11 0.99
CA VAL A 197 5.64 -1.11 2.25
C VAL A 197 6.59 -0.97 3.45
N GLY A 198 7.72 -1.70 3.41
CA GLY A 198 8.66 -1.75 4.52
C GLY A 198 9.29 -0.40 4.81
N ILE A 199 9.71 0.36 3.78
CA ILE A 199 10.35 1.66 3.97
C ILE A 199 9.40 2.70 4.59
N GLN A 200 8.10 2.61 4.30
CA GLN A 200 7.10 3.43 4.97
C GLN A 200 6.88 2.98 6.42
N GLY A 201 6.95 1.65 6.66
CA GLY A 201 6.90 1.08 7.99
C GLY A 201 8.04 1.54 8.89
N VAL A 202 9.25 1.62 8.37
CA VAL A 202 10.43 2.14 9.09
C VAL A 202 10.18 3.58 9.55
N GLN A 203 9.73 4.45 8.65
CA GLN A 203 9.47 5.86 8.96
C GLN A 203 8.35 6.03 9.98
N LEU A 204 7.22 5.32 9.80
CA LEU A 204 6.09 5.39 10.71
C LEU A 204 6.44 4.80 12.08
N ALA A 205 7.13 3.65 12.14
CA ALA A 205 7.59 3.06 13.40
C ALA A 205 8.48 4.05 14.17
N LYS A 206 9.46 4.67 13.50
CA LYS A 206 10.31 5.70 14.11
C LYS A 206 9.48 6.90 14.60
N ALA A 207 8.55 7.40 13.78
CA ALA A 207 7.70 8.53 14.14
C ALA A 207 6.76 8.23 15.32
N MET A 208 6.38 6.96 15.51
CA MET A 208 5.60 6.47 16.64
C MET A 208 6.46 6.08 17.86
N GLY A 209 7.79 6.31 17.78
CA GLY A 209 8.71 6.07 18.88
C GLY A 209 9.21 4.62 19.00
N MET A 210 8.93 3.76 18.04
CA MET A 210 9.45 2.40 17.96
C MET A 210 10.86 2.39 17.38
N ARG A 211 11.57 1.28 17.54
CA ARG A 211 12.97 1.09 17.10
C ARG A 211 12.99 0.17 15.88
N PRO A 212 13.11 0.68 14.65
CA PRO A 212 13.01 -0.13 13.45
C PRO A 212 14.33 -0.84 13.12
N VAL A 213 14.23 -2.14 12.82
CA VAL A 213 15.30 -2.99 12.26
C VAL A 213 14.82 -3.51 10.91
N VAL A 214 15.65 -3.38 9.88
CA VAL A 214 15.36 -3.90 8.54
C VAL A 214 16.13 -5.19 8.28
N VAL A 215 15.45 -6.18 7.72
CA VAL A 215 16.05 -7.40 7.17
C VAL A 215 15.75 -7.41 5.67
N ASP A 216 16.74 -7.15 4.84
CA ASP A 216 16.61 -7.12 3.36
C ASP A 216 18.00 -7.41 2.76
N ALA A 217 18.19 -7.19 1.46
CA ALA A 217 19.48 -7.39 0.81
C ALA A 217 19.82 -6.26 -0.17
N GLY A 218 21.11 -5.95 -0.25
CA GLY A 218 21.71 -5.03 -1.21
C GLY A 218 21.90 -3.60 -0.69
N GLU A 219 22.98 -2.96 -1.17
CA GLU A 219 23.47 -1.69 -0.65
C GLU A 219 22.47 -0.53 -0.87
N SER A 220 21.75 -0.50 -2.00
CA SER A 220 20.75 0.55 -2.26
C SER A 220 19.61 0.55 -1.24
N LYS A 221 19.15 -0.64 -0.86
CA LYS A 221 18.11 -0.80 0.17
C LYS A 221 18.65 -0.53 1.57
N ARG A 222 19.92 -0.88 1.84
CA ARG A 222 20.61 -0.55 3.09
C ARG A 222 20.68 0.96 3.28
N ALA A 223 21.23 1.66 2.29
CA ALA A 223 21.36 3.12 2.34
C ALA A 223 20.00 3.80 2.56
N LEU A 224 19.00 3.43 1.78
CA LEU A 224 17.65 3.98 1.90
C LEU A 224 17.03 3.69 3.28
N ALA A 225 17.14 2.46 3.80
CA ALA A 225 16.56 2.10 5.07
C ALA A 225 17.17 2.88 6.24
N LEU A 226 18.50 3.03 6.26
CA LEU A 226 19.20 3.81 7.29
C LEU A 226 18.88 5.30 7.19
N GLU A 227 18.83 5.87 5.99
CA GLU A 227 18.41 7.26 5.75
C GLU A 227 17.00 7.51 6.28
N MET A 228 16.06 6.61 6.00
CA MET A 228 14.67 6.71 6.44
C MET A 228 14.47 6.40 7.94
N GLY A 229 15.51 5.94 8.60
CA GLY A 229 15.57 5.89 10.07
C GLY A 229 15.56 4.51 10.69
N ALA A 230 15.89 3.46 9.95
CA ALA A 230 16.21 2.18 10.54
C ALA A 230 17.44 2.33 11.46
N GLU A 231 17.38 1.74 12.66
CA GLU A 231 18.53 1.72 13.57
C GLU A 231 19.57 0.68 13.14
N VAL A 232 19.09 -0.42 12.53
CA VAL A 232 19.95 -1.52 12.08
C VAL A 232 19.41 -2.06 10.75
N PHE A 233 20.34 -2.41 9.86
CA PHE A 233 20.06 -3.17 8.64
C PHE A 233 20.81 -4.50 8.70
N VAL A 234 20.09 -5.59 8.56
CA VAL A 234 20.65 -6.95 8.47
C VAL A 234 20.50 -7.42 7.02
N ASP A 235 21.62 -7.57 6.31
CA ASP A 235 21.62 -8.14 4.98
C ASP A 235 21.54 -9.66 5.08
N PHE A 236 20.44 -10.26 4.62
CA PHE A 236 20.24 -11.69 4.79
C PHE A 236 21.04 -12.56 3.79
N ILE A 237 21.68 -11.94 2.78
CA ILE A 237 22.57 -12.63 1.85
C ILE A 237 24.01 -12.66 2.43
N GLU A 238 24.46 -11.53 2.97
CA GLU A 238 25.80 -11.38 3.52
C GLU A 238 25.95 -11.98 4.94
N THR A 239 24.84 -12.10 5.67
CA THR A 239 24.82 -12.56 7.06
C THR A 239 24.55 -14.06 7.12
N SER A 240 25.46 -14.84 7.70
CA SER A 240 25.34 -16.31 7.81
C SER A 240 24.13 -16.75 8.66
N ASP A 241 23.78 -16.00 9.70
CA ASP A 241 22.61 -16.21 10.55
C ASP A 241 21.86 -14.88 10.78
N PRO A 242 20.94 -14.51 9.90
CA PRO A 242 20.15 -13.29 10.04
C PRO A 242 19.32 -13.25 11.34
N ALA A 243 18.85 -14.41 11.83
CA ALA A 243 18.07 -14.46 13.06
C ALA A 243 18.92 -14.10 14.27
N ALA A 244 20.12 -14.68 14.39
CA ALA A 244 21.06 -14.34 15.46
C ALA A 244 21.48 -12.86 15.39
N ALA A 245 21.69 -12.31 14.18
CA ALA A 245 22.01 -10.89 14.01
C ALA A 245 20.89 -9.97 14.48
N VAL A 246 19.62 -10.28 14.14
CA VAL A 246 18.45 -9.54 14.61
C VAL A 246 18.32 -9.65 16.14
N ILE A 247 18.45 -10.84 16.71
CA ILE A 247 18.36 -11.04 18.17
C ILE A 247 19.46 -10.20 18.87
N LYS A 248 20.69 -10.23 18.35
CA LYS A 248 21.79 -9.41 18.88
C LYS A 248 21.47 -7.92 18.82
N ALA A 249 20.92 -7.44 17.71
CA ALA A 249 20.53 -6.03 17.51
C ALA A 249 19.35 -5.60 18.39
N THR A 250 18.54 -6.55 18.87
CA THR A 250 17.35 -6.31 19.67
C THR A 250 17.54 -6.71 21.14
N ASP A 251 18.60 -6.15 21.75
CA ASP A 251 19.01 -6.30 23.15
C ASP A 251 19.40 -7.75 23.54
N GLY A 252 19.75 -8.60 22.57
CA GLY A 252 20.06 -10.01 22.79
C GLY A 252 18.86 -10.89 23.10
N VAL A 253 17.63 -10.35 23.04
CA VAL A 253 16.39 -11.04 23.38
C VAL A 253 15.55 -11.36 22.14
N GLY A 254 15.42 -10.43 21.19
CA GLY A 254 14.62 -10.55 19.99
C GLY A 254 13.57 -9.43 19.83
N ALA A 255 12.86 -9.45 18.72
CA ALA A 255 11.87 -8.44 18.33
C ALA A 255 10.63 -8.44 19.23
N HIS A 256 10.07 -7.26 19.52
CA HIS A 256 8.73 -7.13 20.09
C HIS A 256 7.65 -7.35 19.03
N GLY A 257 7.90 -6.89 17.79
CA GLY A 257 7.05 -7.13 16.65
C GLY A 257 7.84 -7.37 15.38
N VAL A 258 7.35 -8.30 14.56
CA VAL A 258 7.89 -8.60 13.22
C VAL A 258 6.81 -8.28 12.19
N PHE A 259 7.10 -7.37 11.28
CA PHE A 259 6.17 -6.88 10.26
C PHE A 259 6.60 -7.43 8.89
N VAL A 260 6.02 -8.55 8.48
CA VAL A 260 6.45 -9.28 7.29
C VAL A 260 5.90 -8.59 6.04
N THR A 261 6.75 -7.83 5.36
CA THR A 261 6.38 -7.09 4.14
C THR A 261 6.81 -7.80 2.85
N ALA A 262 7.79 -8.72 2.93
CA ALA A 262 8.19 -9.60 1.84
C ALA A 262 7.66 -11.03 2.09
N PRO A 263 6.79 -11.58 1.22
CA PRO A 263 6.14 -12.88 1.46
C PRO A 263 7.12 -14.03 1.69
N ALA A 264 8.26 -14.04 1.00
CA ALA A 264 9.29 -15.07 1.18
C ALA A 264 9.82 -15.19 2.62
N ALA A 265 9.72 -14.10 3.40
CA ALA A 265 10.21 -14.04 4.78
C ALA A 265 9.25 -14.67 5.80
N TYR A 266 8.05 -15.11 5.43
CA TYR A 266 7.14 -15.79 6.37
C TYR A 266 7.76 -17.02 7.02
N ARG A 267 8.58 -17.77 6.28
CA ARG A 267 9.26 -18.97 6.79
C ARG A 267 10.22 -18.70 7.92
N THR A 268 10.82 -17.53 7.96
CA THR A 268 11.84 -17.13 8.97
C THR A 268 11.30 -16.11 9.98
N ALA A 269 10.10 -15.59 9.80
CA ALA A 269 9.57 -14.49 10.60
C ALA A 269 9.57 -14.77 12.12
N LEU A 270 9.21 -16.00 12.52
CA LEU A 270 9.18 -16.40 13.94
C LEU A 270 10.58 -16.48 14.57
N SER A 271 11.65 -16.70 13.79
CA SER A 271 13.00 -16.75 14.34
C SER A 271 13.49 -15.40 14.86
N TYR A 272 12.98 -14.29 14.30
CA TYR A 272 13.36 -12.93 14.70
C TYR A 272 12.80 -12.52 16.08
N VAL A 273 11.79 -13.21 16.59
CA VAL A 273 11.27 -12.93 17.94
C VAL A 273 12.22 -13.44 19.04
N GLY A 274 13.12 -14.36 18.73
CA GLY A 274 14.09 -14.91 19.66
C GLY A 274 13.42 -15.45 20.93
N ASN A 275 13.82 -14.95 22.08
CA ASN A 275 13.24 -15.29 23.40
C ASN A 275 12.27 -14.22 23.95
N ARG A 276 11.80 -13.29 23.10
CA ARG A 276 10.88 -12.25 23.51
C ARG A 276 9.53 -12.85 23.88
N ILE A 277 9.06 -12.59 25.10
CA ILE A 277 7.73 -12.96 25.57
C ILE A 277 6.71 -11.92 25.07
N GLY A 278 5.55 -12.37 24.62
CA GLY A 278 4.48 -11.52 24.15
C GLY A 278 4.72 -10.87 22.79
N ALA A 279 5.68 -11.38 22.01
CA ALA A 279 5.96 -10.85 20.69
C ALA A 279 4.81 -11.13 19.70
N VAL A 280 4.66 -10.23 18.71
CA VAL A 280 3.67 -10.36 17.65
C VAL A 280 4.34 -10.44 16.26
N VAL A 281 3.81 -11.31 15.39
CA VAL A 281 4.19 -11.36 13.98
C VAL A 281 2.99 -10.91 13.16
N MET A 282 3.18 -9.81 12.41
CA MET A 282 2.14 -9.22 11.54
C MET A 282 2.32 -9.71 10.12
N CYS A 283 1.29 -10.39 9.59
CA CYS A 283 1.23 -10.85 8.20
C CYS A 283 0.68 -9.73 7.33
N ILE A 284 1.48 -9.22 6.38
CA ILE A 284 1.18 -8.03 5.57
C ILE A 284 1.40 -8.31 4.08
N GLY A 285 2.59 -8.79 3.71
CA GLY A 285 2.96 -9.05 2.33
C GLY A 285 2.11 -10.15 1.71
N LEU A 286 1.44 -9.85 0.58
CA LEU A 286 0.69 -10.83 -0.19
C LEU A 286 1.62 -11.64 -1.08
N GLY A 287 1.28 -12.90 -1.28
CA GLY A 287 1.93 -13.82 -2.21
C GLY A 287 0.92 -14.81 -2.78
N PRO A 288 1.32 -15.68 -3.71
CA PRO A 288 0.42 -16.66 -4.30
C PRO A 288 -0.26 -17.51 -3.24
N THR A 289 -1.58 -17.69 -3.37
CA THR A 289 -2.38 -18.46 -2.41
C THR A 289 -1.87 -19.90 -2.33
N GLY A 290 -1.65 -20.36 -1.09
CA GLY A 290 -1.13 -21.72 -0.83
C GLY A 290 0.39 -21.88 -0.98
N ALA A 291 1.13 -20.88 -1.47
CA ALA A 291 2.58 -20.99 -1.67
C ALA A 291 3.39 -20.80 -0.39
N MET A 292 2.80 -20.16 0.62
CA MET A 292 3.51 -19.80 1.85
C MET A 292 2.72 -20.18 3.08
N THR A 293 3.46 -20.51 4.14
CA THR A 293 2.92 -20.81 5.45
C THR A 293 3.66 -20.04 6.52
N ILE A 294 2.97 -19.69 7.59
CA ILE A 294 3.54 -19.18 8.82
C ILE A 294 3.06 -20.04 9.99
N GLY A 295 3.93 -20.30 10.95
CA GLY A 295 3.61 -21.09 12.13
C GLY A 295 4.84 -21.80 12.68
N GLY A 296 4.62 -22.67 13.68
CA GLY A 296 5.69 -23.41 14.34
C GLY A 296 5.13 -24.33 15.40
N ASP A 297 6.03 -24.84 16.27
CA ASP A 297 5.65 -25.68 17.41
C ASP A 297 4.68 -24.90 18.34
N PRO A 298 3.50 -25.45 18.65
CA PRO A 298 2.54 -24.85 19.58
C PRO A 298 3.16 -24.51 20.94
N ASN A 299 4.12 -25.27 21.42
CA ASN A 299 4.81 -24.98 22.67
C ASN A 299 5.54 -23.63 22.65
N ALA A 300 6.12 -23.26 21.50
CA ALA A 300 6.76 -21.95 21.37
C ALA A 300 5.75 -20.81 21.54
N PHE A 301 4.53 -20.97 21.01
CA PHE A 301 3.45 -20.01 21.18
C PHE A 301 2.97 -19.95 22.65
N ILE A 302 2.78 -21.11 23.28
CA ILE A 302 2.31 -21.21 24.67
C ILE A 302 3.31 -20.58 25.62
N PHE A 303 4.57 -21.04 25.58
CA PHE A 303 5.60 -20.60 26.53
C PHE A 303 6.04 -19.16 26.33
N LYS A 304 5.97 -18.63 25.09
CA LYS A 304 6.36 -17.25 24.81
C LYS A 304 5.19 -16.30 24.62
N ASN A 305 3.93 -16.77 24.75
CA ASN A 305 2.72 -15.96 24.51
C ASN A 305 2.79 -15.22 23.16
N LEU A 306 3.15 -15.95 22.10
CA LEU A 306 3.32 -15.38 20.76
C LEU A 306 1.97 -15.19 20.08
N THR A 307 1.86 -14.12 19.29
CA THR A 307 0.69 -13.86 18.44
C THR A 307 1.12 -13.77 16.97
N VAL A 308 0.33 -14.40 16.09
CA VAL A 308 0.40 -14.18 14.64
C VAL A 308 -0.91 -13.54 14.21
N LYS A 309 -0.84 -12.40 13.53
CA LYS A 309 -2.00 -11.61 13.14
C LYS A 309 -1.89 -11.11 11.70
N GLY A 310 -2.95 -11.29 10.92
CA GLY A 310 -3.07 -10.71 9.57
C GLY A 310 -3.70 -9.33 9.60
N THR A 311 -3.25 -8.44 8.69
CA THR A 311 -3.89 -7.15 8.41
C THR A 311 -4.05 -6.98 6.91
N LEU A 312 -5.22 -6.48 6.49
CA LEU A 312 -5.55 -6.21 5.09
C LEU A 312 -5.74 -4.70 4.92
N VAL A 313 -4.82 -4.06 4.21
CA VAL A 313 -4.81 -2.62 3.91
C VAL A 313 -5.18 -1.73 5.12
N GLY A 314 -5.29 -0.43 4.94
CA GLY A 314 -5.75 0.48 5.98
C GLY A 314 -7.21 0.90 5.76
N SER A 315 -7.95 1.17 6.84
CA SER A 315 -9.26 1.81 6.80
C SER A 315 -9.15 3.26 6.31
N ARG A 316 -10.28 3.93 6.10
CA ARG A 316 -10.28 5.39 5.82
C ARG A 316 -9.61 6.18 6.94
N LYS A 317 -9.81 5.77 8.18
CA LYS A 317 -9.18 6.36 9.36
C LYS A 317 -7.66 6.19 9.35
N ASP A 318 -7.17 4.99 9.02
CA ASP A 318 -5.73 4.72 8.91
C ASP A 318 -5.09 5.53 7.79
N THR A 319 -5.79 5.69 6.65
CA THR A 319 -5.33 6.52 5.54
C THR A 319 -5.25 7.99 5.95
N ALA A 320 -6.26 8.53 6.65
CA ALA A 320 -6.25 9.90 7.14
C ALA A 320 -5.10 10.13 8.14
N ALA A 321 -4.84 9.16 9.03
CA ALA A 321 -3.72 9.23 9.96
C ALA A 321 -2.36 9.20 9.24
N ALA A 322 -2.18 8.32 8.26
CA ALA A 322 -0.94 8.26 7.47
C ALA A 322 -0.71 9.55 6.66
N LEU A 323 -1.76 10.15 6.09
CA LEU A 323 -1.70 11.46 5.44
C LEU A 323 -1.29 12.57 6.44
N ASP A 324 -1.76 12.52 7.69
CA ASP A 324 -1.34 13.49 8.71
C ASP A 324 0.14 13.33 9.08
N PHE A 325 0.67 12.10 9.14
CA PHE A 325 2.11 11.89 9.30
C PHE A 325 2.91 12.50 8.12
N ALA A 326 2.44 12.36 6.89
CA ALA A 326 3.06 12.96 5.72
C ALA A 326 3.01 14.51 5.78
N ARG A 327 1.84 15.07 6.12
CA ARG A 327 1.66 16.52 6.26
C ARG A 327 2.61 17.12 7.30
N ARG A 328 2.94 16.37 8.34
CA ARG A 328 3.91 16.77 9.39
C ARG A 328 5.35 16.46 9.00
N GLY A 329 5.64 16.02 7.77
CA GLY A 329 6.99 15.69 7.29
C GLY A 329 7.60 14.43 7.93
N LYS A 330 6.77 13.55 8.50
CA LYS A 330 7.19 12.29 9.15
C LYS A 330 7.12 11.08 8.24
N LEU A 331 6.55 11.23 7.06
CA LEU A 331 6.50 10.23 6.03
C LEU A 331 6.93 10.91 4.72
N GLN A 332 8.10 10.55 4.25
CA GLN A 332 8.65 10.96 2.98
C GLN A 332 8.63 9.77 2.03
N GLN A 333 8.59 10.05 0.75
CA GLN A 333 8.59 8.99 -0.24
C GLN A 333 9.65 9.29 -1.30
N ILE A 334 10.56 8.36 -1.48
CA ILE A 334 11.42 8.33 -2.65
C ILE A 334 10.76 7.39 -3.65
N CYS A 335 10.06 7.98 -4.62
CA CYS A 335 9.46 7.23 -5.73
C CYS A 335 10.34 7.36 -6.97
N GLU A 336 10.60 6.23 -7.60
CA GLU A 336 11.04 6.23 -8.99
C GLU A 336 9.81 6.49 -9.86
N VAL A 337 9.78 7.66 -10.55
CA VAL A 337 8.59 8.14 -11.26
C VAL A 337 8.75 7.96 -12.77
N TYR A 338 7.78 7.31 -13.39
CA TYR A 338 7.69 7.03 -14.82
C TYR A 338 6.57 7.83 -15.48
N PRO A 339 6.69 8.26 -16.75
CA PRO A 339 5.53 8.67 -17.53
C PRO A 339 4.64 7.45 -17.84
N ILE A 340 3.35 7.70 -18.14
CA ILE A 340 2.39 6.61 -18.42
C ILE A 340 2.86 5.69 -19.55
N ASP A 341 3.49 6.23 -20.58
CA ASP A 341 3.97 5.45 -21.72
C ASP A 341 5.06 4.43 -21.35
N ARG A 342 5.71 4.59 -20.19
CA ARG A 342 6.68 3.65 -19.61
C ARG A 342 6.12 2.80 -18.45
N LEU A 343 4.81 2.82 -18.23
CA LEU A 343 4.18 1.95 -17.24
C LEU A 343 4.50 0.46 -17.44
N PRO A 344 4.49 -0.10 -18.69
CA PRO A 344 4.86 -1.51 -18.90
C PRO A 344 6.28 -1.85 -18.40
N GLU A 345 7.24 -0.95 -18.63
CA GLU A 345 8.62 -1.10 -18.14
C GLU A 345 8.68 -1.09 -16.60
N ALA A 346 7.96 -0.17 -15.98
CA ALA A 346 7.92 -0.05 -14.52
C ALA A 346 7.30 -1.31 -13.87
N VAL A 347 6.22 -1.84 -14.44
CA VAL A 347 5.59 -3.09 -13.99
C VAL A 347 6.56 -4.27 -14.12
N GLU A 348 7.29 -4.38 -15.22
CA GLU A 348 8.25 -5.46 -15.44
C GLU A 348 9.45 -5.36 -14.48
N LYS A 349 9.93 -4.15 -14.17
CA LYS A 349 10.97 -3.91 -13.16
C LYS A 349 10.53 -4.38 -11.77
N LEU A 350 9.29 -4.07 -11.39
CA LEU A 350 8.72 -4.55 -10.12
C LEU A 350 8.60 -6.08 -10.11
N ARG A 351 8.12 -6.67 -11.22
CA ARG A 351 7.99 -8.14 -11.38
C ARG A 351 9.32 -8.87 -11.20
N LYS A 352 10.42 -8.27 -11.64
CA LYS A 352 11.79 -8.78 -11.46
C LYS A 352 12.37 -8.54 -10.06
N GLY A 353 11.63 -7.90 -9.15
CA GLY A 353 12.12 -7.57 -7.80
C GLY A 353 13.24 -6.52 -7.77
N GLN A 354 13.39 -5.73 -8.84
CA GLN A 354 14.46 -4.74 -9.00
C GLN A 354 14.11 -3.35 -8.47
N ALA A 355 12.93 -3.19 -7.87
CA ALA A 355 12.50 -1.93 -7.26
C ALA A 355 13.18 -1.70 -5.90
N THR A 356 13.65 -0.47 -5.66
CA THR A 356 14.10 0.01 -4.36
C THR A 356 13.12 1.08 -3.89
N GLY A 357 12.56 0.94 -2.69
CA GLY A 357 11.50 1.84 -2.21
C GLY A 357 10.22 1.70 -3.05
N ARG A 358 9.68 2.83 -3.52
CA ARG A 358 8.41 2.88 -4.27
C ARG A 358 8.61 3.26 -5.74
N MET A 359 7.64 2.88 -6.56
CA MET A 359 7.53 3.27 -7.95
C MET A 359 6.16 3.91 -8.19
N ALA A 360 6.09 4.88 -9.07
CA ALA A 360 4.86 5.58 -9.43
C ALA A 360 4.85 5.97 -10.91
N VAL A 361 3.65 6.20 -11.43
CA VAL A 361 3.42 6.77 -12.76
C VAL A 361 2.84 8.17 -12.61
N ASP A 362 3.46 9.13 -13.25
CA ASP A 362 2.99 10.50 -13.39
C ASP A 362 2.27 10.65 -14.74
N PHE A 363 0.99 10.97 -14.70
CA PHE A 363 0.15 11.13 -15.88
C PHE A 363 0.34 12.47 -16.61
N ASN A 364 1.11 13.39 -16.03
CA ASN A 364 1.37 14.72 -16.59
C ASN A 364 2.75 14.80 -17.28
N LYS A 365 3.52 13.70 -17.29
CA LYS A 365 4.83 13.59 -17.97
C LYS A 365 4.75 12.94 -19.33
#